data_35a4e47c0d54da10bd2ef4419c514a20
#
_entry.id   35a4e47c0d54da10bd2ef4419c514a20
#
_cell.length_a   1.000
_cell.length_b   1.000
_cell.length_c   1.000
_cell.angle_alpha   90.00
_cell.angle_beta   90.00
_cell.angle_gamma   90.00
#
_symmetry.space_group_name_H-M   'P 1'
#
loop_
_entity.id
_entity.type
_entity.pdbx_description
1 polymer ?
#
loop_
_entity_poly.entity_id
_entity_poly.type
_entity_poly.pdbx_seq_one_letter_code
_entity_poly.pdbx_strand_id
1 'polypeptide(L)'
;MKRIQILSVAVAFGLCAVTGAGADAHKPEHPILTPLEPEAMEGKYTELLAYEDQFQKNTGFDMKTYQLISLAAAAGMKCEYCILYHTAVAKKAGASDEEIKSVAMMSGLIAINSTMLYANQFDIELLRKAMSK
;
A
#
# COMPACT_ATOMS: atom_id res chain seq x y z
N MET A 1 -11.16 -55.08 62.90
CA MET A 1 -10.04 -54.34 62.35
C MET A 1 -10.09 -54.49 60.81
N LYS A 2 -10.70 -53.53 60.07
CA LYS A 2 -10.83 -53.54 58.62
C LYS A 2 -9.72 -52.70 58.03
N ARG A 3 -8.86 -53.33 57.21
CA ARG A 3 -7.78 -52.63 56.47
C ARG A 3 -8.40 -51.94 55.24
N ILE A 4 -8.25 -50.62 55.19
CA ILE A 4 -8.62 -49.82 54.01
C ILE A 4 -7.42 -49.82 53.04
N GLN A 5 -7.63 -50.38 51.86
CA GLN A 5 -6.67 -50.31 50.75
C GLN A 5 -6.90 -48.98 50.03
N ILE A 6 -5.87 -48.15 50.04
CA ILE A 6 -5.87 -46.87 49.28
C ILE A 6 -5.42 -47.23 47.87
N LEU A 7 -6.30 -47.08 46.88
CA LEU A 7 -6.01 -47.24 45.46
C LEU A 7 -5.39 -45.94 44.95
N SER A 8 -4.09 -45.96 44.64
CA SER A 8 -3.41 -44.83 44.03
C SER A 8 -3.77 -44.76 42.56
N VAL A 9 -4.53 -43.73 42.15
CA VAL A 9 -4.78 -43.43 40.74
C VAL A 9 -3.64 -42.56 40.24
N ALA A 10 -2.78 -43.09 39.40
CA ALA A 10 -1.76 -42.35 38.69
C ALA A 10 -2.43 -41.61 37.52
N VAL A 11 -2.54 -40.28 37.64
CA VAL A 11 -2.96 -39.39 36.55
C VAL A 11 -1.74 -39.18 35.67
N ALA A 12 -1.70 -39.82 34.51
CA ALA A 12 -0.72 -39.52 33.47
C ALA A 12 -1.07 -38.22 32.80
N PHE A 13 -0.31 -37.16 33.10
CA PHE A 13 -0.33 -35.91 32.32
C PHE A 13 0.31 -36.18 30.97
N GLY A 14 -0.52 -36.42 29.96
CA GLY A 14 -0.08 -36.43 28.58
C GLY A 14 0.32 -34.98 28.16
N LEU A 15 1.62 -34.78 28.02
CA LEU A 15 2.19 -33.56 27.41
C LEU A 15 1.85 -33.59 25.92
N CYS A 16 0.72 -32.97 25.55
CA CYS A 16 0.43 -32.69 24.14
C CYS A 16 1.45 -31.63 23.67
N ALA A 17 2.53 -32.08 23.04
CA ALA A 17 3.41 -31.20 22.26
C ALA A 17 2.58 -30.63 21.10
N VAL A 18 2.08 -29.40 21.26
CA VAL A 18 1.56 -28.63 20.14
C VAL A 18 2.76 -28.21 19.30
N THR A 19 3.12 -29.08 18.33
CA THR A 19 3.98 -28.66 17.24
C THR A 19 3.20 -27.64 16.43
N GLY A 20 3.37 -26.37 16.77
CA GLY A 20 2.96 -25.26 15.93
C GLY A 20 3.77 -25.35 14.63
N ALA A 21 3.27 -26.07 13.65
CA ALA A 21 3.66 -25.88 12.27
C ALA A 21 3.13 -24.48 11.92
N GLY A 22 3.98 -23.47 12.14
CA GLY A 22 3.81 -22.17 11.52
C GLY A 22 3.75 -22.44 10.02
N ALA A 23 2.56 -22.35 9.45
CA ALA A 23 2.44 -22.20 8.02
C ALA A 23 3.17 -20.90 7.70
N ASP A 24 4.40 -20.99 7.18
CA ASP A 24 5.03 -19.94 6.42
C ASP A 24 4.13 -19.70 5.20
N ALA A 25 3.06 -18.92 5.43
CA ALA A 25 2.30 -18.37 4.34
C ALA A 25 3.31 -17.54 3.54
N HIS A 26 3.69 -18.08 2.39
CA HIS A 26 4.60 -17.42 1.45
C HIS A 26 4.03 -16.03 1.20
N LYS A 27 4.62 -15.01 1.86
CA LYS A 27 4.21 -13.62 1.68
C LYS A 27 4.50 -13.28 0.21
N PRO A 28 3.55 -12.71 -0.51
CA PRO A 28 3.79 -12.33 -1.90
C PRO A 28 4.94 -11.32 -1.94
N GLU A 29 6.06 -11.74 -2.50
CA GLU A 29 7.25 -10.91 -2.64
C GLU A 29 7.16 -10.08 -3.91
N HIS A 30 7.41 -8.78 -3.79
CA HIS A 30 7.59 -7.92 -4.95
C HIS A 30 9.01 -8.10 -5.48
N PRO A 31 9.22 -8.50 -6.75
CA PRO A 31 10.53 -8.94 -7.26
C PRO A 31 11.62 -7.86 -7.21
N ILE A 32 11.24 -6.59 -7.17
CA ILE A 32 12.17 -5.45 -7.15
C ILE A 32 12.22 -4.80 -5.76
N LEU A 33 11.07 -4.59 -5.13
CA LEU A 33 10.99 -3.77 -3.91
C LEU A 33 11.25 -4.57 -2.65
N THR A 34 10.78 -5.81 -2.54
CA THR A 34 11.02 -6.65 -1.36
C THR A 34 12.50 -6.82 -1.02
N PRO A 35 13.43 -7.03 -2.00
CA PRO A 35 14.86 -7.11 -1.71
C PRO A 35 15.49 -5.81 -1.17
N LEU A 36 14.79 -4.68 -1.27
CA LEU A 36 15.25 -3.39 -0.76
C LEU A 36 14.83 -3.14 0.70
N GLU A 37 14.08 -4.07 1.30
CA GLU A 37 13.65 -3.94 2.69
C GLU A 37 14.86 -4.03 3.63
N PRO A 38 15.08 -3.04 4.52
CA PRO A 38 16.12 -3.15 5.52
C PRO A 38 15.74 -4.19 6.58
N GLU A 39 16.72 -4.93 7.12
CA GLU A 39 16.51 -5.95 8.16
C GLU A 39 15.71 -5.41 9.36
N ALA A 40 15.91 -4.14 9.71
CA ALA A 40 15.19 -3.49 10.81
C ALA A 40 13.66 -3.39 10.62
N MET A 41 13.15 -3.63 9.42
CA MET A 41 11.70 -3.63 9.12
C MET A 41 11.04 -5.00 9.37
N GLU A 42 11.83 -6.07 9.50
CA GLU A 42 11.33 -7.41 9.86
C GLU A 42 10.15 -7.90 8.98
N GLY A 43 10.19 -7.64 7.70
CA GLY A 43 9.13 -8.02 6.75
C GLY A 43 7.95 -7.04 6.67
N LYS A 44 7.98 -5.91 7.38
CA LYS A 44 6.84 -4.97 7.39
C LYS A 44 6.67 -4.21 6.08
N TYR A 45 7.75 -3.92 5.38
CA TYR A 45 7.68 -3.33 4.06
C TYR A 45 7.07 -4.31 3.05
N THR A 46 7.49 -5.56 3.08
CA THR A 46 6.91 -6.63 2.25
C THR A 46 5.41 -6.82 2.53
N GLU A 47 4.99 -6.79 3.81
CA GLU A 47 3.57 -6.81 4.19
C GLU A 47 2.80 -5.62 3.61
N LEU A 48 3.38 -4.42 3.66
CA LEU A 48 2.78 -3.21 3.09
C LEU A 48 2.61 -3.31 1.57
N LEU A 49 3.62 -3.80 0.86
CA LEU A 49 3.55 -4.03 -0.59
C LEU A 49 2.46 -5.05 -0.96
N ALA A 50 2.34 -6.13 -0.19
CA ALA A 50 1.29 -7.13 -0.39
C ALA A 50 -0.12 -6.57 -0.13
N TYR A 51 -0.25 -5.56 0.73
CA TYR A 51 -1.50 -4.88 1.00
C TYR A 51 -1.95 -3.95 -0.14
N GLU A 52 -1.05 -3.51 -1.01
CA GLU A 52 -1.35 -2.55 -2.08
C GLU A 52 -2.46 -3.06 -3.01
N ASP A 53 -2.44 -4.34 -3.39
CA ASP A 53 -3.47 -4.95 -4.23
C ASP A 53 -4.86 -4.95 -3.54
N GLN A 54 -4.89 -5.20 -2.25
CA GLN A 54 -6.13 -5.16 -1.47
C GLN A 54 -6.61 -3.72 -1.32
N PHE A 55 -5.70 -2.79 -1.06
CA PHE A 55 -6.02 -1.36 -0.97
C PHE A 55 -6.66 -0.87 -2.26
N GLN A 56 -6.06 -1.17 -3.43
CA GLN A 56 -6.61 -0.79 -4.73
C GLN A 56 -8.06 -1.28 -4.90
N LYS A 57 -8.34 -2.54 -4.58
CA LYS A 57 -9.70 -3.12 -4.66
C LYS A 57 -10.70 -2.43 -3.74
N ASN A 58 -10.25 -1.95 -2.58
CA ASN A 58 -11.09 -1.32 -1.57
C ASN A 58 -11.32 0.18 -1.82
N THR A 59 -10.58 0.81 -2.73
CA THR A 59 -10.76 2.24 -3.07
C THR A 59 -12.07 2.54 -3.81
N GLY A 60 -12.67 1.53 -4.45
CA GLY A 60 -13.81 1.70 -5.36
C GLY A 60 -13.42 2.22 -6.74
N PHE A 61 -12.15 2.51 -7.01
CA PHE A 61 -11.67 2.87 -8.34
C PHE A 61 -11.43 1.61 -9.18
N ASP A 62 -11.78 1.66 -10.47
CA ASP A 62 -11.29 0.66 -11.39
C ASP A 62 -9.77 0.75 -11.56
N MET A 63 -9.16 -0.30 -12.09
CA MET A 63 -7.71 -0.38 -12.23
C MET A 63 -7.15 0.77 -13.08
N LYS A 64 -7.81 1.14 -14.16
CA LYS A 64 -7.37 2.25 -15.03
C LYS A 64 -7.34 3.57 -14.26
N THR A 65 -8.43 3.90 -13.58
CA THR A 65 -8.54 5.13 -12.77
C THR A 65 -7.50 5.16 -11.65
N TYR A 66 -7.35 4.05 -10.92
CA TYR A 66 -6.35 3.94 -9.87
C TYR A 66 -4.93 4.23 -10.40
N GLN A 67 -4.56 3.64 -11.52
CA GLN A 67 -3.24 3.81 -12.11
C GLN A 67 -3.01 5.22 -12.70
N LEU A 68 -4.05 5.85 -13.24
CA LEU A 68 -3.97 7.24 -13.71
C LEU A 68 -3.78 8.22 -12.55
N ILE A 69 -4.46 8.00 -11.43
CA ILE A 69 -4.27 8.80 -10.18
C ILE A 69 -2.84 8.60 -9.65
N SER A 70 -2.38 7.35 -9.60
CA SER A 70 -1.02 7.02 -9.15
C SER A 70 0.04 7.64 -10.07
N LEU A 71 -0.20 7.66 -11.39
CA LEU A 71 0.65 8.34 -12.35
C LEU A 71 0.71 9.85 -12.11
N ALA A 72 -0.43 10.49 -11.80
CA ALA A 72 -0.46 11.92 -11.47
C ALA A 72 0.39 12.23 -10.23
N ALA A 73 0.27 11.41 -9.19
CA ALA A 73 1.08 11.53 -7.98
C ALA A 73 2.57 11.31 -8.28
N ALA A 74 2.90 10.26 -9.04
CA ALA A 74 4.27 9.95 -9.45
C ALA A 74 4.92 11.09 -10.25
N ALA A 75 4.17 11.71 -11.18
CA ALA A 75 4.63 12.84 -11.97
C ALA A 75 4.88 14.07 -11.09
N GLY A 76 3.97 14.37 -10.15
CA GLY A 76 4.14 15.44 -9.17
C GLY A 76 5.35 15.25 -8.27
N MET A 77 5.64 14.03 -7.86
CA MET A 77 6.79 13.64 -7.05
C MET A 77 8.10 13.51 -7.86
N LYS A 78 8.03 13.55 -9.20
CA LYS A 78 9.15 13.32 -10.12
C LYS A 78 9.82 11.95 -9.92
N CYS A 79 9.02 10.94 -9.58
CA CYS A 79 9.48 9.56 -9.40
C CYS A 79 9.54 8.85 -10.75
N GLU A 80 10.70 8.80 -11.37
CA GLU A 80 10.88 8.19 -12.69
C GLU A 80 10.42 6.73 -12.74
N TYR A 81 10.79 5.92 -11.75
CA TYR A 81 10.39 4.51 -11.65
C TYR A 81 8.87 4.34 -11.54
N CYS A 82 8.25 5.19 -10.70
CA CYS A 82 6.80 5.17 -10.50
C CYS A 82 6.06 5.60 -11.78
N ILE A 83 6.54 6.63 -12.48
CA ILE A 83 5.98 7.08 -13.77
C ILE A 83 6.03 5.94 -14.79
N LEU A 84 7.16 5.26 -14.92
CA LEU A 84 7.33 4.14 -15.84
C LEU A 84 6.34 3.01 -15.51
N TYR A 85 6.28 2.61 -14.24
CA TYR A 85 5.42 1.52 -13.78
C TYR A 85 3.94 1.85 -13.98
N HIS A 86 3.46 2.97 -13.43
CA HIS A 86 2.05 3.34 -13.49
C HIS A 86 1.58 3.63 -14.92
N THR A 87 2.42 4.19 -15.79
CA THR A 87 2.12 4.33 -17.21
C THR A 87 1.90 2.98 -17.87
N ALA A 88 2.80 2.02 -17.65
CA ALA A 88 2.70 0.70 -18.24
C ALA A 88 1.45 -0.06 -17.77
N VAL A 89 1.14 0.00 -16.46
CA VAL A 89 -0.04 -0.68 -15.89
C VAL A 89 -1.34 0.02 -16.31
N ALA A 90 -1.38 1.36 -16.36
CA ALA A 90 -2.52 2.11 -16.86
C ALA A 90 -2.86 1.72 -18.31
N LYS A 91 -1.86 1.62 -19.20
CA LYS A 91 -2.05 1.18 -20.59
C LYS A 91 -2.59 -0.25 -20.67
N LYS A 92 -2.09 -1.17 -19.85
CA LYS A 92 -2.63 -2.54 -19.75
C LYS A 92 -4.08 -2.56 -19.27
N ALA A 93 -4.45 -1.61 -18.42
CA ALA A 93 -5.81 -1.43 -17.94
C ALA A 93 -6.72 -0.65 -18.91
N GLY A 94 -6.24 -0.34 -20.11
CA GLY A 94 -7.01 0.30 -21.18
C GLY A 94 -6.95 1.83 -21.19
N ALA A 95 -5.96 2.44 -20.54
CA ALA A 95 -5.73 3.87 -20.69
C ALA A 95 -5.19 4.20 -22.10
N SER A 96 -5.77 5.21 -22.73
CA SER A 96 -5.30 5.74 -23.99
C SER A 96 -4.06 6.62 -23.82
N ASP A 97 -3.32 6.84 -24.91
CA ASP A 97 -2.20 7.78 -24.91
C ASP A 97 -2.63 9.21 -24.57
N GLU A 98 -3.84 9.61 -24.93
CA GLU A 98 -4.38 10.92 -24.59
C GLU A 98 -4.71 11.06 -23.10
N GLU A 99 -5.23 10.01 -22.46
CA GLU A 99 -5.42 10.00 -21.00
C GLU A 99 -4.08 10.14 -20.26
N ILE A 100 -3.04 9.43 -20.70
CA ILE A 100 -1.68 9.54 -20.13
C ILE A 100 -1.13 10.96 -20.28
N LYS A 101 -1.20 11.53 -21.49
CA LYS A 101 -0.75 12.92 -21.75
C LYS A 101 -1.52 13.94 -20.92
N SER A 102 -2.84 13.75 -20.78
CA SER A 102 -3.69 14.62 -19.99
C SER A 102 -3.31 14.59 -18.51
N VAL A 103 -3.07 13.42 -17.94
CA VAL A 103 -2.61 13.27 -16.55
C VAL A 103 -1.25 13.95 -16.34
N ALA A 104 -0.31 13.76 -17.25
CA ALA A 104 1.00 14.43 -17.19
C ALA A 104 0.86 15.96 -17.26
N MET A 105 0.00 16.47 -18.16
CA MET A 105 -0.28 17.91 -18.27
C MET A 105 -0.94 18.46 -17.01
N MET A 106 -1.92 17.76 -16.42
CA MET A 106 -2.57 18.16 -15.18
C MET A 106 -1.57 18.29 -14.04
N SER A 107 -0.64 17.34 -13.89
CA SER A 107 0.41 17.40 -12.88
C SER A 107 1.30 18.64 -13.07
N GLY A 108 1.66 18.94 -14.31
CA GLY A 108 2.44 20.15 -14.66
C GLY A 108 1.68 21.45 -14.35
N LEU A 109 0.39 21.53 -14.69
CA LEU A 109 -0.43 22.71 -14.40
C LEU A 109 -0.59 22.94 -12.89
N ILE A 110 -0.76 21.90 -12.10
CA ILE A 110 -0.81 22.00 -10.63
C ILE A 110 0.52 22.52 -10.09
N ALA A 111 1.65 22.04 -10.61
CA ALA A 111 2.97 22.53 -10.21
C ALA A 111 3.18 24.02 -10.57
N ILE A 112 2.75 24.45 -11.75
CA ILE A 112 2.78 25.87 -12.16
C ILE A 112 1.92 26.72 -11.21
N ASN A 113 0.66 26.32 -10.97
CA ASN A 113 -0.25 27.05 -10.09
C ASN A 113 0.30 27.14 -8.66
N SER A 114 0.83 26.04 -8.14
CA SER A 114 1.48 26.02 -6.82
C SER A 114 2.64 27.02 -6.76
N THR A 115 3.53 27.02 -7.76
CA THR A 115 4.66 27.94 -7.84
C THR A 115 4.19 29.38 -7.87
N MET A 116 3.19 29.71 -8.68
CA MET A 116 2.64 31.07 -8.80
C MET A 116 2.03 31.54 -7.48
N LEU A 117 1.27 30.68 -6.79
CA LEU A 117 0.66 31.02 -5.51
C LEU A 117 1.73 31.27 -4.42
N TYR A 118 2.71 30.37 -4.30
CA TYR A 118 3.76 30.50 -3.30
C TYR A 118 4.70 31.69 -3.59
N ALA A 119 5.15 31.86 -4.83
CA ALA A 119 6.07 32.94 -5.19
C ALA A 119 5.45 34.32 -4.98
N ASN A 120 4.14 34.45 -5.15
CA ASN A 120 3.39 35.69 -4.94
C ASN A 120 2.82 35.85 -3.53
N GLN A 121 3.14 34.91 -2.61
CA GLN A 121 2.65 34.93 -1.22
C GLN A 121 1.13 35.10 -1.13
N PHE A 122 0.42 34.35 -1.99
CA PHE A 122 -1.03 34.44 -2.10
C PHE A 122 -1.72 34.10 -0.76
N ASP A 123 -2.66 34.95 -0.34
CA ASP A 123 -3.41 34.73 0.89
C ASP A 123 -4.42 33.58 0.73
N ILE A 124 -4.19 32.48 1.45
CA ILE A 124 -5.04 31.32 1.39
C ILE A 124 -6.47 31.57 1.90
N GLU A 125 -6.67 32.58 2.77
CA GLU A 125 -8.01 32.91 3.29
C GLU A 125 -8.89 33.51 2.20
N LEU A 126 -8.31 34.23 1.23
CA LEU A 126 -9.05 34.68 0.03
C LEU A 126 -9.56 33.50 -0.78
N LEU A 127 -8.75 32.44 -0.94
CA LEU A 127 -9.18 31.22 -1.63
C LEU A 127 -10.31 30.51 -0.85
N ARG A 128 -10.16 30.34 0.45
CA ARG A 128 -11.19 29.71 1.31
C ARG A 128 -12.52 30.44 1.19
N LYS A 129 -12.48 31.77 1.24
CA LYS A 129 -13.68 32.62 1.09
C LYS A 129 -14.32 32.50 -0.29
N ALA A 130 -13.52 32.39 -1.35
CA ALA A 130 -14.03 32.19 -2.71
C ALA A 130 -14.72 30.84 -2.88
N MET A 131 -14.21 29.78 -2.25
CA MET A 131 -14.73 28.41 -2.34
C MET A 131 -15.93 28.14 -1.41
N SER A 132 -16.24 29.04 -0.47
CA SER A 132 -17.37 28.90 0.46
C SER A 132 -18.68 29.54 -0.05
N LYS A 133 -18.71 30.08 -1.28
CA LYS A 133 -19.90 30.64 -1.96
C LYS A 133 -20.57 29.57 -2.80
#